data_20c094a59dcb8996843b9caba920d856
#
_entry.id   20c094a59dcb8996843b9caba920d856
#
_cell.length_a   1.000
_cell.length_b   1.000
_cell.length_c   1.000
_cell.angle_alpha   90.00
_cell.angle_beta   90.00
_cell.angle_gamma   90.00
#
_symmetry.space_group_name_H-M   'P 1'
#
loop_
_entity.id
_entity.type
_entity.pdbx_description
1 polymer ?
#
loop_
_entity_poly.entity_id
_entity_poly.type
_entity_poly.pdbx_seq_one_letter_code
_entity_poly.pdbx_strand_id
1 'polypeptide(L)'
;MTLDESKFDDLILLINKIGNERERRLLLGCASKVCGFGGGSKIKKLTGMSLVTIATGRKEAEELLSGTQNDGESAPDKGKIRRPGGGRKKIQFHFPRLTAALQKIIDVYSYGSPTKVLHWVASNLSLRKMQKILADDYEMKISYVKVDQLLSDMGYSKLANQKMEQCGIPSPYRDEQFRFIAKTSEEFLSRGDPVISIDTKKKEIIGNFKNSGSEWRKSKDPRSVLDHDFLIPELGKVAPYGVYVVNNNTAFVNLGTDHDTAEFAETSVLRWWNVAGRNSFPNAKRIYITCDGGGSNGSRCRLWKWSLQKLANETGMEIMVSHFPPGTSKWNKVEHRLFCYISRNWEGKPLIDIDTVVEYISSTTTETGLKVICKVDDGKYPTGKKITDEEMATLNL
;
A
#
# COMPACT_ATOMS: atom_id res chain seq x y z
N MET A 1 4.30 32.35 -60.67
CA MET A 1 4.70 32.68 -59.32
C MET A 1 5.95 31.85 -59.03
N THR A 2 7.16 32.39 -59.21
CA THR A 2 8.41 31.71 -58.93
C THR A 2 8.61 31.70 -57.43
N LEU A 3 8.61 30.53 -56.82
CA LEU A 3 8.96 30.37 -55.38
C LEU A 3 10.39 30.90 -55.19
N ASP A 4 10.52 31.88 -54.32
CA ASP A 4 11.82 32.40 -53.85
C ASP A 4 12.58 31.26 -53.20
N GLU A 5 13.74 30.96 -53.77
CA GLU A 5 14.54 29.78 -53.36
C GLU A 5 14.99 29.81 -51.91
N SER A 6 15.21 31.01 -51.37
CA SER A 6 15.53 31.24 -49.95
C SER A 6 14.39 30.85 -49.01
N LYS A 7 13.16 31.27 -49.36
CA LYS A 7 11.94 30.95 -48.56
C LYS A 7 11.61 29.46 -48.57
N PHE A 8 11.95 28.79 -49.68
CA PHE A 8 11.77 27.33 -49.78
C PHE A 8 12.78 26.56 -48.90
N ASP A 9 14.01 27.01 -48.84
CA ASP A 9 15.03 26.44 -47.95
C ASP A 9 14.68 26.64 -46.46
N ASP A 10 14.13 27.79 -46.08
CA ASP A 10 13.63 28.04 -44.75
C ASP A 10 12.47 27.10 -44.36
N LEU A 11 11.54 26.84 -45.30
CA LEU A 11 10.45 25.89 -45.09
C LEU A 11 10.97 24.48 -44.85
N ILE A 12 11.98 24.05 -45.63
CA ILE A 12 12.63 22.73 -45.46
C ILE A 12 13.24 22.60 -44.07
N LEU A 13 13.95 23.60 -43.61
CA LEU A 13 14.58 23.64 -42.28
C LEU A 13 13.54 23.61 -41.19
N LEU A 14 12.42 24.31 -41.34
CA LEU A 14 11.30 24.28 -40.39
C LEU A 14 10.67 22.90 -40.31
N ILE A 15 10.36 22.27 -41.43
CA ILE A 15 9.83 20.90 -41.49
C ILE A 15 10.75 19.93 -40.75
N ASN A 16 12.07 20.09 -40.91
CA ASN A 16 13.05 19.21 -40.24
C ASN A 16 13.05 19.40 -38.70
N LYS A 17 12.58 20.53 -38.17
CA LYS A 17 12.55 20.83 -36.74
C LYS A 17 11.24 20.42 -36.05
N ILE A 18 10.10 20.56 -36.71
CA ILE A 18 8.77 20.49 -36.06
C ILE A 18 8.02 19.16 -36.28
N GLY A 19 8.31 18.42 -37.33
CA GLY A 19 7.62 17.17 -37.63
C GLY A 19 8.13 15.96 -36.82
N ASN A 20 7.30 14.95 -36.64
CA ASN A 20 7.76 13.63 -36.20
C ASN A 20 8.55 12.93 -37.32
N GLU A 21 9.20 11.78 -37.02
CA GLU A 21 10.08 11.04 -37.99
C GLU A 21 9.36 10.75 -39.32
N ARG A 22 8.09 10.35 -39.30
CA ARG A 22 7.30 10.04 -40.47
C ARG A 22 6.91 11.27 -41.27
N GLU A 23 6.39 12.30 -40.59
CA GLU A 23 6.00 13.56 -41.19
C GLU A 23 7.18 14.24 -41.88
N ARG A 24 8.32 14.32 -41.19
CA ARG A 24 9.55 14.84 -41.78
C ARG A 24 9.95 14.07 -43.04
N ARG A 25 9.93 12.73 -43.00
CA ARG A 25 10.28 11.90 -44.13
C ARG A 25 9.35 12.12 -45.30
N LEU A 26 8.04 12.18 -45.08
CA LEU A 26 7.03 12.42 -46.12
C LEU A 26 7.18 13.80 -46.77
N LEU A 27 7.21 14.86 -45.92
CA LEU A 27 7.25 16.24 -46.39
C LEU A 27 8.58 16.56 -47.09
N LEU A 28 9.71 16.10 -46.54
CA LEU A 28 11.02 16.28 -47.17
C LEU A 28 11.19 15.42 -48.45
N GLY A 29 10.57 14.24 -48.49
CA GLY A 29 10.46 13.43 -49.69
C GLY A 29 9.68 14.15 -50.80
N CYS A 30 8.53 14.72 -50.48
CA CYS A 30 7.74 15.54 -51.38
C CYS A 30 8.50 16.80 -51.86
N ALA A 31 9.14 17.52 -50.93
CA ALA A 31 9.95 18.70 -51.22
C ALA A 31 11.10 18.35 -52.19
N SER A 32 11.72 17.16 -52.06
CA SER A 32 12.76 16.70 -52.98
C SER A 32 12.28 16.50 -54.41
N LYS A 33 10.98 16.17 -54.60
CA LYS A 33 10.34 16.06 -55.91
C LYS A 33 10.11 17.44 -56.54
N VAL A 34 9.62 18.41 -55.72
CA VAL A 34 9.43 19.79 -56.15
C VAL A 34 10.72 20.42 -56.61
N CYS A 35 11.85 20.12 -55.99
CA CYS A 35 13.18 20.59 -56.42
C CYS A 35 13.65 20.00 -57.77
N GLY A 36 13.01 18.98 -58.33
CA GLY A 36 13.39 18.36 -59.59
C GLY A 36 14.72 17.59 -59.56
N PHE A 37 15.50 17.72 -60.63
CA PHE A 37 16.80 17.03 -60.71
C PHE A 37 17.76 17.50 -59.64
N GLY A 38 18.36 16.57 -58.90
CA GLY A 38 19.26 16.88 -57.78
C GLY A 38 18.57 17.23 -56.46
N GLY A 39 17.21 17.26 -56.40
CA GLY A 39 16.42 17.64 -55.23
C GLY A 39 16.72 16.81 -53.99
N GLY A 40 16.94 15.52 -54.12
CA GLY A 40 17.32 14.67 -52.98
C GLY A 40 18.67 15.07 -52.36
N SER A 41 19.67 15.43 -53.22
CA SER A 41 20.97 15.92 -52.78
C SER A 41 20.88 17.28 -52.08
N LYS A 42 20.02 18.20 -52.61
CA LYS A 42 19.72 19.48 -51.97
C LYS A 42 19.10 19.30 -50.57
N ILE A 43 18.08 18.46 -50.43
CA ILE A 43 17.45 18.17 -49.12
C ILE A 43 18.43 17.54 -48.15
N LYS A 44 19.26 16.58 -48.61
CA LYS A 44 20.31 15.98 -47.77
C LYS A 44 21.28 17.04 -47.25
N LYS A 45 21.72 17.94 -48.12
CA LYS A 45 22.67 19.01 -47.73
C LYS A 45 22.06 19.95 -46.67
N LEU A 46 20.79 20.31 -46.80
CA LEU A 46 20.09 21.22 -45.88
C LEU A 46 19.72 20.56 -44.55
N THR A 47 19.33 19.28 -44.54
CA THR A 47 18.71 18.64 -43.37
C THR A 47 19.55 17.55 -42.73
N GLY A 48 20.60 17.09 -43.37
CA GLY A 48 21.38 15.93 -42.95
C GLY A 48 20.68 14.57 -43.16
N MET A 49 19.45 14.54 -43.66
CA MET A 49 18.69 13.29 -43.85
C MET A 49 19.34 12.43 -44.94
N SER A 50 19.34 11.09 -44.74
CA SER A 50 19.93 10.16 -45.70
C SER A 50 19.17 10.13 -47.06
N LEU A 51 19.84 9.95 -48.18
CA LEU A 51 19.20 9.81 -49.49
C LEU A 51 18.19 8.66 -49.54
N VAL A 52 18.45 7.58 -48.84
CA VAL A 52 17.54 6.44 -48.74
C VAL A 52 16.24 6.85 -48.06
N THR A 53 16.34 7.58 -46.95
CA THR A 53 15.18 8.09 -46.23
C THR A 53 14.35 9.08 -47.04
N ILE A 54 15.02 9.97 -47.81
CA ILE A 54 14.37 10.93 -48.71
C ILE A 54 13.65 10.20 -49.85
N ALA A 55 14.30 9.20 -50.48
CA ALA A 55 13.70 8.40 -51.54
C ALA A 55 12.49 7.60 -51.04
N THR A 56 12.59 7.01 -49.85
CA THR A 56 11.45 6.33 -49.20
C THR A 56 10.30 7.29 -48.96
N GLY A 57 10.58 8.50 -48.43
CA GLY A 57 9.55 9.54 -48.18
C GLY A 57 8.92 10.03 -49.49
N ARG A 58 9.67 10.12 -50.59
CA ARG A 58 9.14 10.46 -51.94
C ARG A 58 8.13 9.41 -52.37
N LYS A 59 8.50 8.13 -52.31
CA LYS A 59 7.59 7.02 -52.68
C LYS A 59 6.33 7.01 -51.82
N GLU A 60 6.46 7.12 -50.48
CA GLU A 60 5.32 7.17 -49.56
C GLU A 60 4.43 8.38 -49.84
N ALA A 61 4.98 9.54 -50.16
CA ALA A 61 4.21 10.74 -50.52
C ALA A 61 3.46 10.57 -51.86
N GLU A 62 4.06 9.92 -52.86
CA GLU A 62 3.42 9.58 -54.14
C GLU A 62 2.22 8.64 -53.94
N GLU A 63 2.40 7.60 -53.15
CA GLU A 63 1.34 6.64 -52.81
C GLU A 63 0.16 7.32 -52.12
N LEU A 64 0.44 8.25 -51.19
CA LEU A 64 -0.60 9.03 -50.49
C LEU A 64 -1.36 9.99 -51.41
N LEU A 65 -0.65 10.64 -52.34
CA LEU A 65 -1.24 11.63 -53.28
C LEU A 65 -2.05 10.97 -54.43
N SER A 66 -1.62 9.76 -54.85
CA SER A 66 -2.28 9.01 -55.92
C SER A 66 -3.54 8.26 -55.45
N GLY A 67 -3.78 8.18 -54.12
CA GLY A 67 -4.89 7.40 -53.58
C GLY A 67 -4.75 5.88 -53.77
N THR A 68 -3.66 5.41 -54.35
CA THR A 68 -3.35 3.98 -54.55
C THR A 68 -2.76 3.42 -53.26
N GLN A 69 -3.55 3.27 -52.23
CA GLN A 69 -3.17 2.40 -51.10
C GLN A 69 -3.42 0.96 -51.59
N ASN A 70 -2.35 0.20 -51.78
CA ASN A 70 -2.46 -1.25 -51.96
C ASN A 70 -3.06 -1.82 -50.65
N ASP A 71 -4.19 -2.47 -50.72
CA ASP A 71 -4.95 -3.09 -49.61
C ASP A 71 -4.18 -4.18 -48.82
N GLY A 72 -2.92 -4.42 -49.15
CA GLY A 72 -2.05 -5.41 -48.52
C GLY A 72 -1.02 -4.87 -47.52
N GLU A 73 -0.76 -3.57 -47.46
CA GLU A 73 0.18 -2.96 -46.50
C GLU A 73 -0.53 -2.03 -45.57
N SER A 74 -0.85 -2.50 -44.38
CA SER A 74 -1.55 -1.74 -43.35
C SER A 74 -0.87 -0.40 -43.04
N ALA A 75 -1.58 0.70 -43.23
CA ALA A 75 -1.19 2.02 -42.73
C ALA A 75 -0.93 1.92 -41.21
N PRO A 76 -0.02 2.71 -40.65
CA PRO A 76 0.11 2.75 -39.19
C PRO A 76 -1.20 3.13 -38.53
N ASP A 77 -1.60 2.46 -37.46
CA ASP A 77 -2.75 2.83 -36.65
C ASP A 77 -2.71 4.32 -36.28
N LYS A 78 -3.87 4.97 -36.18
CA LYS A 78 -3.96 6.38 -35.75
C LYS A 78 -3.09 6.61 -34.51
N GLY A 79 -2.09 7.49 -34.63
CA GLY A 79 -1.17 7.85 -33.55
C GLY A 79 0.15 7.07 -33.51
N LYS A 80 0.37 6.05 -34.34
CA LYS A 80 1.64 5.35 -34.47
C LYS A 80 2.48 5.91 -35.61
N ILE A 81 3.76 6.14 -35.36
CA ILE A 81 4.73 6.70 -36.33
C ILE A 81 5.23 5.63 -37.33
N ARG A 82 5.31 4.37 -36.90
CA ARG A 82 5.88 3.25 -37.68
C ARG A 82 4.80 2.22 -38.03
N ARG A 83 4.97 1.60 -39.19
CA ARG A 83 4.12 0.47 -39.65
C ARG A 83 4.20 -0.69 -38.64
N PRO A 84 3.15 -1.54 -38.55
CA PRO A 84 3.19 -2.76 -37.74
C PRO A 84 4.44 -3.59 -38.05
N GLY A 85 5.18 -4.04 -37.03
CA GLY A 85 6.45 -4.74 -37.16
C GLY A 85 7.68 -3.87 -37.39
N GLY A 86 7.52 -2.56 -37.62
CA GLY A 86 8.60 -1.56 -37.77
C GLY A 86 9.12 -1.04 -36.46
N GLY A 87 9.76 -1.83 -35.64
CA GLY A 87 10.33 -1.43 -34.37
C GLY A 87 11.39 -2.41 -33.87
N ARG A 88 11.93 -2.15 -32.66
CA ARG A 88 12.84 -3.11 -32.02
C ARG A 88 12.10 -4.43 -31.80
N LYS A 89 12.61 -5.52 -32.36
CA LYS A 89 12.03 -6.85 -32.17
C LYS A 89 11.94 -7.19 -30.67
N LYS A 90 10.86 -7.87 -30.28
CA LYS A 90 10.72 -8.38 -28.91
C LYS A 90 11.85 -9.36 -28.60
N ILE A 91 12.26 -9.44 -27.34
CA ILE A 91 13.37 -10.32 -26.92
C ILE A 91 13.10 -11.80 -27.25
N GLN A 92 11.83 -12.22 -27.24
CA GLN A 92 11.42 -13.58 -27.63
C GLN A 92 11.72 -13.91 -29.10
N PHE A 93 11.86 -12.91 -29.99
CA PHE A 93 12.30 -13.11 -31.36
C PHE A 93 13.77 -13.57 -31.43
N HIS A 94 14.61 -13.05 -30.53
CA HIS A 94 16.02 -13.43 -30.43
C HIS A 94 16.21 -14.71 -29.61
N PHE A 95 15.33 -14.99 -28.69
CA PHE A 95 15.35 -16.17 -27.82
C PHE A 95 13.96 -16.85 -27.81
N PRO A 96 13.60 -17.62 -28.84
CA PRO A 96 12.28 -18.25 -29.00
C PRO A 96 11.91 -19.18 -27.81
N ARG A 97 12.91 -19.80 -27.16
CA ARG A 97 12.74 -20.71 -26.03
C ARG A 97 12.71 -20.00 -24.68
N LEU A 98 12.80 -18.68 -24.63
CA LEU A 98 12.95 -17.92 -23.40
C LEU A 98 11.78 -18.11 -22.41
N THR A 99 10.55 -18.05 -22.89
CA THR A 99 9.36 -18.24 -22.06
C THR A 99 9.31 -19.66 -21.48
N ALA A 100 9.65 -20.68 -22.30
CA ALA A 100 9.73 -22.06 -21.84
C ALA A 100 10.87 -22.28 -20.83
N ALA A 101 12.01 -21.62 -21.00
CA ALA A 101 13.11 -21.68 -20.05
C ALA A 101 12.72 -21.04 -18.71
N LEU A 102 12.07 -19.87 -18.73
CA LEU A 102 11.55 -19.22 -17.53
C LEU A 102 10.52 -20.11 -16.81
N GLN A 103 9.60 -20.74 -17.56
CA GLN A 103 8.62 -21.66 -16.95
C GLN A 103 9.31 -22.84 -16.28
N LYS A 104 10.31 -23.47 -16.92
CA LYS A 104 11.08 -24.55 -16.31
C LYS A 104 11.81 -24.12 -15.03
N ILE A 105 12.38 -22.91 -15.02
CA ILE A 105 13.02 -22.37 -13.82
C ILE A 105 11.97 -22.22 -12.69
N ILE A 106 10.80 -21.66 -13.00
CA ILE A 106 9.71 -21.51 -12.03
C ILE A 106 9.28 -22.89 -11.50
N ASP A 107 9.07 -23.87 -12.38
CA ASP A 107 8.62 -25.21 -12.02
C ASP A 107 9.59 -25.92 -11.08
N VAL A 108 10.91 -25.79 -11.31
CA VAL A 108 11.96 -26.35 -10.44
C VAL A 108 11.91 -25.73 -9.02
N TYR A 109 11.56 -24.45 -8.92
CA TYR A 109 11.44 -23.74 -7.64
C TYR A 109 10.01 -23.66 -7.11
N SER A 110 9.07 -24.38 -7.74
CA SER A 110 7.69 -24.47 -7.28
C SER A 110 7.48 -25.76 -6.48
N TYR A 111 6.80 -25.63 -5.36
CA TYR A 111 6.45 -26.75 -4.50
C TYR A 111 4.93 -26.88 -4.45
N GLY A 112 4.42 -28.08 -4.48
CA GLY A 112 2.98 -28.30 -4.42
C GLY A 112 2.65 -29.70 -3.92
N SER A 113 1.43 -29.89 -3.42
CA SER A 113 0.89 -31.21 -3.14
C SER A 113 0.44 -31.87 -4.45
N PRO A 114 0.81 -33.14 -4.71
CA PRO A 114 0.34 -33.86 -5.90
C PRO A 114 -1.19 -34.03 -5.94
N THR A 115 -1.88 -33.82 -4.81
CA THR A 115 -3.34 -33.93 -4.69
C THR A 115 -4.07 -32.58 -4.69
N LYS A 116 -3.33 -31.46 -4.61
CA LYS A 116 -3.89 -30.10 -4.64
C LYS A 116 -3.10 -29.27 -5.63
N VAL A 117 -3.77 -28.62 -6.56
CA VAL A 117 -3.16 -27.69 -7.52
C VAL A 117 -2.75 -26.40 -6.79
N LEU A 118 -1.73 -26.52 -5.93
CA LEU A 118 -1.12 -25.39 -5.21
C LEU A 118 0.31 -25.25 -5.71
N HIS A 119 0.52 -24.28 -6.60
CA HIS A 119 1.85 -23.92 -7.07
C HIS A 119 2.39 -22.76 -6.25
N TRP A 120 3.47 -22.99 -5.51
CA TRP A 120 4.19 -21.96 -4.78
C TRP A 120 5.55 -21.73 -5.40
N VAL A 121 5.81 -20.54 -5.87
CA VAL A 121 7.16 -20.14 -6.27
C VAL A 121 7.90 -19.69 -5.02
N ALA A 122 9.03 -20.32 -4.73
CA ALA A 122 9.81 -20.02 -3.53
C ALA A 122 10.27 -18.56 -3.50
N SER A 123 10.18 -17.92 -2.35
CA SER A 123 10.60 -16.53 -2.13
C SER A 123 12.08 -16.27 -2.42
N ASN A 124 12.92 -17.31 -2.35
CA ASN A 124 14.36 -17.26 -2.65
C ASN A 124 14.67 -17.20 -4.15
N LEU A 125 13.69 -17.30 -5.04
CA LEU A 125 13.84 -17.15 -6.49
C LEU A 125 13.72 -15.67 -6.86
N SER A 126 14.83 -14.93 -6.73
CA SER A 126 14.87 -13.51 -7.12
C SER A 126 15.04 -13.33 -8.63
N LEU A 127 14.63 -12.16 -9.15
CA LEU A 127 14.82 -11.81 -10.57
C LEU A 127 16.28 -11.90 -11.01
N ARG A 128 17.22 -11.52 -10.14
CA ARG A 128 18.67 -11.63 -10.41
C ARG A 128 19.13 -13.10 -10.42
N LYS A 129 18.55 -13.94 -9.57
CA LYS A 129 18.82 -15.38 -9.60
C LYS A 129 18.31 -16.02 -10.87
N MET A 130 17.09 -15.68 -11.31
CA MET A 130 16.56 -16.12 -12.61
C MET A 130 17.41 -15.64 -13.78
N GLN A 131 17.85 -14.39 -13.77
CA GLN A 131 18.77 -13.83 -14.76
C GLN A 131 20.07 -14.64 -14.84
N LYS A 132 20.64 -14.99 -13.68
CA LYS A 132 21.87 -15.80 -13.60
C LYS A 132 21.65 -17.19 -14.17
N ILE A 133 20.58 -17.88 -13.77
CA ILE A 133 20.24 -19.23 -14.29
C ILE A 133 20.02 -19.19 -15.80
N LEU A 134 19.33 -18.16 -16.33
CA LEU A 134 19.14 -17.99 -17.78
C LEU A 134 20.47 -17.82 -18.53
N ALA A 135 21.42 -17.11 -17.93
CA ALA A 135 22.74 -16.92 -18.53
C ALA A 135 23.61 -18.18 -18.43
N ASP A 136 23.61 -18.86 -17.29
CA ASP A 136 24.51 -19.99 -17.01
C ASP A 136 24.00 -21.30 -17.66
N ASP A 137 22.69 -21.61 -17.53
CA ASP A 137 22.12 -22.91 -17.93
C ASP A 137 21.46 -22.87 -19.34
N TYR A 138 21.08 -21.67 -19.82
CA TYR A 138 20.39 -21.53 -21.10
C TYR A 138 21.10 -20.61 -22.10
N GLU A 139 22.27 -20.09 -21.73
CA GLU A 139 23.09 -19.18 -22.58
C GLU A 139 22.33 -17.88 -22.99
N MET A 140 21.32 -17.46 -22.20
CA MET A 140 20.46 -16.32 -22.50
C MET A 140 20.83 -15.13 -21.63
N LYS A 141 21.62 -14.19 -22.16
CA LYS A 141 22.02 -12.95 -21.46
C LYS A 141 20.91 -11.90 -21.55
N ILE A 142 20.08 -11.81 -20.51
CA ILE A 142 18.90 -10.93 -20.43
C ILE A 142 18.97 -10.13 -19.12
N SER A 143 18.53 -8.86 -19.13
CA SER A 143 18.48 -8.06 -17.91
C SER A 143 17.35 -8.53 -16.97
N TYR A 144 17.55 -8.39 -15.66
CA TYR A 144 16.53 -8.73 -14.66
C TYR A 144 15.23 -7.93 -14.83
N VAL A 145 15.31 -6.69 -15.34
CA VAL A 145 14.12 -5.86 -15.67
C VAL A 145 13.30 -6.52 -16.78
N LYS A 146 13.99 -7.13 -17.77
CA LYS A 146 13.28 -7.83 -18.85
C LYS A 146 12.71 -9.16 -18.38
N VAL A 147 13.36 -9.83 -17.43
CA VAL A 147 12.80 -11.03 -16.76
C VAL A 147 11.51 -10.66 -16.02
N ASP A 148 11.50 -9.55 -15.27
CA ASP A 148 10.32 -9.05 -14.56
C ASP A 148 9.13 -8.77 -15.49
N GLN A 149 9.40 -8.08 -16.61
CA GLN A 149 8.39 -7.83 -17.65
C GLN A 149 7.82 -9.13 -18.23
N LEU A 150 8.68 -10.12 -18.51
CA LEU A 150 8.24 -11.39 -19.04
C LEU A 150 7.41 -12.21 -18.05
N LEU A 151 7.79 -12.18 -16.77
CA LEU A 151 6.99 -12.79 -15.71
C LEU A 151 5.61 -12.16 -15.62
N SER A 152 5.53 -10.84 -15.69
CA SER A 152 4.26 -10.11 -15.73
C SER A 152 3.42 -10.50 -16.96
N ASP A 153 4.04 -10.60 -18.13
CA ASP A 153 3.38 -11.07 -19.37
C ASP A 153 2.88 -12.53 -19.25
N MET A 154 3.54 -13.36 -18.43
CA MET A 154 3.15 -14.73 -18.11
C MET A 154 2.11 -14.82 -16.95
N GLY A 155 1.68 -13.69 -16.39
CA GLY A 155 0.69 -13.62 -15.30
C GLY A 155 1.29 -13.77 -13.90
N TYR A 156 2.61 -13.74 -13.73
CA TYR A 156 3.25 -13.81 -12.42
C TYR A 156 3.50 -12.42 -11.84
N SER A 157 3.21 -12.25 -10.55
CA SER A 157 3.57 -11.07 -9.76
C SER A 157 3.90 -11.46 -8.32
N LYS A 158 4.69 -10.64 -7.64
CA LYS A 158 4.93 -10.82 -6.21
C LYS A 158 3.74 -10.31 -5.42
N LEU A 159 3.00 -11.23 -4.82
CA LEU A 159 1.81 -10.92 -4.02
C LEU A 159 2.07 -11.24 -2.54
N ALA A 160 1.64 -10.35 -1.66
CA ALA A 160 1.53 -10.64 -0.24
C ALA A 160 0.21 -11.40 0.02
N ASN A 161 0.20 -12.23 1.07
CA ASN A 161 -1.02 -12.89 1.50
C ASN A 161 -2.10 -11.85 1.84
N GLN A 162 -3.28 -12.03 1.29
CA GLN A 162 -4.45 -11.21 1.60
C GLN A 162 -5.31 -11.91 2.65
N LYS A 163 -5.63 -11.19 3.72
CA LYS A 163 -6.58 -11.64 4.74
C LYS A 163 -8.01 -11.49 4.20
N MET A 164 -8.42 -12.35 3.28
CA MET A 164 -9.75 -12.29 2.64
C MET A 164 -10.72 -13.37 3.16
N GLU A 165 -10.19 -14.47 3.65
CA GLU A 165 -11.03 -15.54 4.20
C GLU A 165 -11.47 -15.15 5.62
N GLN A 166 -12.78 -15.06 5.82
CA GLN A 166 -13.36 -14.88 7.14
C GLN A 166 -13.42 -16.22 7.86
N CYS A 167 -12.99 -16.26 9.11
CA CYS A 167 -13.24 -17.40 9.97
C CYS A 167 -14.74 -17.38 10.35
N GLY A 168 -15.56 -18.24 9.70
CA GLY A 168 -16.97 -18.38 9.98
C GLY A 168 -17.89 -17.79 8.90
N ILE A 169 -19.20 -18.03 9.06
CA ILE A 169 -20.24 -17.53 8.17
C ILE A 169 -20.46 -16.04 8.43
N PRO A 170 -20.39 -15.17 7.42
CA PRO A 170 -20.68 -13.74 7.61
C PRO A 170 -22.08 -13.53 8.18
N SER A 171 -22.22 -12.65 9.16
CA SER A 171 -23.53 -12.26 9.68
C SER A 171 -24.39 -11.68 8.55
N PRO A 172 -25.65 -12.13 8.37
CA PRO A 172 -26.56 -11.56 7.39
C PRO A 172 -26.84 -10.05 7.68
N TYR A 173 -26.69 -9.62 8.94
CA TYR A 173 -26.91 -8.24 9.37
C TYR A 173 -25.66 -7.35 9.31
N ARG A 174 -24.60 -7.79 8.65
CA ARG A 174 -23.32 -7.07 8.61
C ARG A 174 -23.45 -5.63 8.11
N ASP A 175 -24.15 -5.44 7.01
CA ASP A 175 -24.33 -4.09 6.42
C ASP A 175 -25.20 -3.19 7.30
N GLU A 176 -26.20 -3.77 7.96
CA GLU A 176 -27.05 -3.05 8.92
C GLU A 176 -26.25 -2.59 10.14
N GLN A 177 -25.36 -3.45 10.65
CA GLN A 177 -24.43 -3.06 11.74
C GLN A 177 -23.55 -1.89 11.35
N PHE A 178 -22.96 -1.90 10.14
CA PHE A 178 -22.15 -0.78 9.68
C PHE A 178 -22.95 0.51 9.53
N ARG A 179 -24.17 0.44 8.98
CA ARG A 179 -25.07 1.60 8.86
C ARG A 179 -25.44 2.15 10.23
N PHE A 180 -25.74 1.27 11.17
CA PHE A 180 -26.04 1.66 12.55
C PHE A 180 -24.85 2.38 13.19
N ILE A 181 -23.63 1.80 13.11
CA ILE A 181 -22.41 2.40 13.66
C ILE A 181 -22.14 3.78 13.02
N ALA A 182 -22.30 3.89 11.69
CA ALA A 182 -22.10 5.14 10.98
C ALA A 182 -23.10 6.22 11.41
N LYS A 183 -24.40 5.89 11.43
CA LYS A 183 -25.47 6.79 11.83
C LYS A 183 -25.32 7.26 13.29
N THR A 184 -25.04 6.34 14.20
CA THR A 184 -24.82 6.66 15.61
C THR A 184 -23.57 7.52 15.81
N SER A 185 -22.48 7.23 15.09
CA SER A 185 -21.29 8.08 15.13
C SER A 185 -21.59 9.51 14.68
N GLU A 186 -22.33 9.67 13.59
CA GLU A 186 -22.72 10.97 13.05
C GLU A 186 -23.62 11.75 14.04
N GLU A 187 -24.56 11.05 14.67
CA GLU A 187 -25.44 11.63 15.71
C GLU A 187 -24.64 12.18 16.89
N PHE A 188 -23.69 11.41 17.43
CA PHE A 188 -22.87 11.86 18.56
C PHE A 188 -21.92 13.00 18.14
N LEU A 189 -21.29 12.90 16.97
CA LEU A 189 -20.42 13.95 16.43
C LEU A 189 -21.18 15.28 16.21
N SER A 190 -22.40 15.23 15.66
CA SER A 190 -23.22 16.43 15.41
C SER A 190 -23.62 17.18 16.68
N ARG A 191 -23.71 16.47 17.81
CA ARG A 191 -24.01 17.04 19.14
C ARG A 191 -22.75 17.50 19.88
N GLY A 192 -21.56 17.21 19.36
CA GLY A 192 -20.29 17.48 20.04
C GLY A 192 -19.97 16.49 21.15
N ASP A 193 -20.68 15.35 21.25
CA ASP A 193 -20.39 14.29 22.20
C ASP A 193 -19.13 13.51 21.76
N PRO A 194 -18.33 12.98 22.70
CA PRO A 194 -17.14 12.20 22.35
C PRO A 194 -17.49 10.89 21.64
N VAL A 195 -16.83 10.67 20.50
CA VAL A 195 -16.83 9.41 19.75
C VAL A 195 -15.43 8.85 19.74
N ILE A 196 -15.24 7.69 20.39
CA ILE A 196 -13.94 7.04 20.47
C ILE A 196 -13.94 5.67 19.81
N SER A 197 -12.77 5.30 19.28
CA SER A 197 -12.48 3.98 18.74
C SER A 197 -11.38 3.37 19.59
N ILE A 198 -11.62 2.20 20.14
CA ILE A 198 -10.70 1.55 21.07
C ILE A 198 -10.29 0.16 20.60
N ASP A 199 -9.06 -0.22 20.91
CA ASP A 199 -8.54 -1.57 20.71
C ASP A 199 -7.18 -1.74 21.41
N THR A 200 -6.71 -2.99 21.53
CA THR A 200 -5.37 -3.33 21.97
C THR A 200 -4.47 -3.63 20.76
N LYS A 201 -3.38 -2.88 20.61
CA LYS A 201 -2.33 -3.23 19.65
C LYS A 201 -1.66 -4.54 20.09
N LYS A 202 -1.19 -5.32 19.11
CA LYS A 202 -0.37 -6.51 19.38
C LYS A 202 0.67 -6.19 20.45
N LYS A 203 0.80 -7.10 21.44
CA LYS A 203 1.82 -7.00 22.49
C LYS A 203 3.21 -7.01 21.91
N GLU A 204 4.05 -6.10 22.37
CA GLU A 204 5.45 -5.97 21.92
C GLU A 204 6.39 -6.44 23.03
N ILE A 205 7.43 -7.17 22.62
CA ILE A 205 8.50 -7.62 23.51
C ILE A 205 9.49 -6.47 23.68
N ILE A 206 9.89 -6.21 24.93
CA ILE A 206 10.87 -5.17 25.23
C ILE A 206 12.28 -5.75 25.21
N GLY A 207 13.19 -5.06 24.52
CA GLY A 207 14.59 -5.45 24.39
C GLY A 207 15.22 -4.97 23.09
N ASN A 208 16.54 -5.19 22.98
CA ASN A 208 17.28 -4.86 21.76
C ASN A 208 17.04 -5.91 20.66
N PHE A 209 15.79 -6.08 20.25
CA PHE A 209 15.38 -7.05 19.25
C PHE A 209 15.22 -6.40 17.87
N LYS A 210 15.32 -7.22 16.82
CA LYS A 210 15.06 -6.77 15.46
C LYS A 210 13.60 -6.41 15.28
N ASN A 211 13.32 -5.14 14.96
CA ASN A 211 11.99 -4.72 14.55
C ASN A 211 11.89 -4.68 13.01
N SER A 212 10.69 -4.92 12.47
CA SER A 212 10.42 -4.91 11.03
C SER A 212 10.68 -3.53 10.43
N GLY A 213 11.07 -3.49 9.15
CA GLY A 213 11.36 -2.26 8.44
C GLY A 213 12.85 -1.90 8.44
N SER A 214 13.16 -0.64 8.13
CA SER A 214 14.52 -0.11 8.05
C SER A 214 14.54 1.37 8.44
N GLU A 215 15.66 1.83 8.98
CA GLU A 215 15.94 3.23 9.30
C GLU A 215 17.09 3.79 8.43
N TRP A 216 17.11 5.11 8.24
CA TRP A 216 18.23 5.78 7.60
C TRP A 216 19.41 5.88 8.56
N ARG A 217 20.53 5.26 8.19
CA ARG A 217 21.79 5.29 8.95
C ARG A 217 22.98 5.56 8.01
N LYS A 218 24.11 5.91 8.59
CA LYS A 218 25.36 6.03 7.83
C LYS A 218 25.69 4.69 7.15
N SER A 219 26.16 4.76 5.92
CA SER A 219 26.53 3.56 5.16
C SER A 219 27.57 2.72 5.93
N LYS A 220 27.36 1.41 5.96
CA LYS A 220 28.20 0.42 6.67
C LYS A 220 28.12 0.47 8.21
N ASP A 221 27.15 1.17 8.79
CA ASP A 221 26.91 1.23 10.24
C ASP A 221 25.48 0.76 10.58
N PRO A 222 25.15 -0.54 10.37
CA PRO A 222 23.86 -1.10 10.77
C PRO A 222 23.76 -1.17 12.29
N ARG A 223 22.55 -0.99 12.83
CA ARG A 223 22.30 -1.20 14.25
C ARG A 223 22.44 -2.68 14.58
N SER A 224 23.27 -3.01 15.56
CA SER A 224 23.37 -4.37 16.10
C SER A 224 22.22 -4.63 17.05
N VAL A 225 21.57 -5.76 16.88
CA VAL A 225 20.48 -6.26 17.73
C VAL A 225 20.77 -7.70 18.11
N LEU A 226 20.01 -8.25 19.06
CA LEU A 226 20.13 -9.65 19.48
C LEU A 226 19.78 -10.57 18.30
N ASP A 227 20.43 -11.71 18.22
CA ASP A 227 20.24 -12.72 17.16
C ASP A 227 18.92 -13.50 17.30
N HIS A 228 18.37 -13.55 18.53
CA HIS A 228 17.11 -14.20 18.85
C HIS A 228 16.17 -13.28 19.66
N ASP A 229 14.88 -13.36 19.35
CA ASP A 229 13.82 -12.58 19.99
C ASP A 229 13.22 -13.32 21.20
N PHE A 230 14.09 -13.82 22.10
CA PHE A 230 13.61 -14.45 23.35
C PHE A 230 13.17 -13.40 24.37
N LEU A 231 12.04 -13.69 25.03
CA LEU A 231 11.55 -12.83 26.09
C LEU A 231 12.60 -12.70 27.21
N ILE A 232 12.96 -11.46 27.51
CA ILE A 232 13.78 -11.11 28.66
C ILE A 232 12.83 -10.87 29.84
N PRO A 233 12.77 -11.76 30.87
CA PRO A 233 11.75 -11.66 31.93
C PRO A 233 11.73 -10.31 32.66
N GLU A 234 12.90 -9.72 32.86
CA GLU A 234 13.09 -8.44 33.55
C GLU A 234 12.52 -7.25 32.76
N LEU A 235 12.52 -7.32 31.42
CA LEU A 235 11.98 -6.30 30.55
C LEU A 235 10.51 -6.56 30.17
N GLY A 236 10.13 -7.81 30.08
CA GLY A 236 8.75 -8.23 29.87
C GLY A 236 8.18 -7.88 28.49
N LYS A 237 6.88 -7.64 28.48
CA LYS A 237 6.07 -7.25 27.30
C LYS A 237 5.19 -6.08 27.67
N VAL A 238 4.87 -5.26 26.69
CA VAL A 238 3.88 -4.19 26.85
C VAL A 238 2.68 -4.42 25.95
N ALA A 239 1.51 -3.98 26.42
CA ALA A 239 0.24 -4.00 25.71
C ALA A 239 -0.21 -2.55 25.47
N PRO A 240 0.02 -1.96 24.28
CA PRO A 240 -0.47 -0.62 23.99
C PRO A 240 -1.98 -0.65 23.75
N TYR A 241 -2.76 -0.09 24.65
CA TYR A 241 -4.21 0.08 24.50
C TYR A 241 -4.51 1.47 23.94
N GLY A 242 -5.11 1.54 22.76
CA GLY A 242 -5.38 2.78 22.06
C GLY A 242 -6.80 3.27 22.27
N VAL A 243 -6.93 4.55 22.59
CA VAL A 243 -8.19 5.32 22.56
C VAL A 243 -8.03 6.42 21.53
N TYR A 244 -8.60 6.23 20.34
CA TYR A 244 -8.58 7.21 19.26
C TYR A 244 -9.86 8.04 19.28
N VAL A 245 -9.72 9.37 19.35
CA VAL A 245 -10.84 10.32 19.41
C VAL A 245 -11.18 10.79 18.00
N VAL A 246 -12.36 10.39 17.52
CA VAL A 246 -12.78 10.67 16.13
C VAL A 246 -13.05 12.15 15.90
N ASN A 247 -13.52 12.87 16.92
CA ASN A 247 -13.92 14.28 16.84
C ASN A 247 -12.78 15.22 16.42
N ASN A 248 -11.56 14.97 16.93
CA ASN A 248 -10.46 15.94 16.82
C ASN A 248 -9.12 15.33 16.40
N ASN A 249 -9.11 14.07 15.95
CA ASN A 249 -7.89 13.36 15.52
C ASN A 249 -6.80 13.33 16.58
N THR A 250 -7.19 13.11 17.84
CA THR A 250 -6.26 12.89 18.96
C THR A 250 -6.31 11.46 19.42
N ALA A 251 -5.29 11.02 20.12
CA ALA A 251 -5.26 9.68 20.68
C ALA A 251 -4.59 9.64 22.06
N PHE A 252 -5.02 8.70 22.86
CA PHE A 252 -4.37 8.31 24.10
C PHE A 252 -3.99 6.85 24.03
N VAL A 253 -2.78 6.53 24.45
CA VAL A 253 -2.31 5.14 24.56
C VAL A 253 -1.98 4.84 26.00
N ASN A 254 -2.70 3.89 26.57
CA ASN A 254 -2.40 3.30 27.86
C ASN A 254 -1.42 2.14 27.62
N LEU A 255 -0.18 2.28 28.06
CA LEU A 255 0.87 1.28 27.84
C LEU A 255 0.90 0.33 29.05
N GLY A 256 0.13 -0.75 28.98
CA GLY A 256 0.05 -1.75 30.05
C GLY A 256 1.24 -2.68 30.09
N THR A 257 1.69 -2.98 31.31
CA THR A 257 2.79 -3.92 31.58
C THR A 257 2.30 -5.27 32.09
N ASP A 258 0.98 -5.47 32.21
CA ASP A 258 0.37 -6.69 32.73
C ASP A 258 -0.56 -7.35 31.69
N HIS A 259 -1.71 -7.83 32.11
CA HIS A 259 -2.65 -8.55 31.27
C HIS A 259 -3.65 -7.61 30.57
N ASP A 260 -3.97 -7.95 29.34
CA ASP A 260 -5.02 -7.30 28.56
C ASP A 260 -6.39 -7.91 28.95
N THR A 261 -7.04 -7.30 29.93
CA THR A 261 -8.35 -7.71 30.44
C THR A 261 -9.40 -6.61 30.23
N ALA A 262 -10.66 -6.93 30.45
CA ALA A 262 -11.74 -5.94 30.34
C ALA A 262 -11.59 -4.81 31.40
N GLU A 263 -10.99 -5.09 32.53
CA GLU A 263 -10.70 -4.06 33.57
C GLU A 263 -9.57 -3.14 33.07
N PHE A 264 -8.53 -3.66 32.40
CA PHE A 264 -7.50 -2.84 31.77
C PHE A 264 -8.08 -1.96 30.66
N ALA A 265 -9.00 -2.51 29.86
CA ALA A 265 -9.69 -1.73 28.81
C ALA A 265 -10.51 -0.58 29.40
N GLU A 266 -11.27 -0.83 30.43
CA GLU A 266 -12.04 0.20 31.18
C GLU A 266 -11.11 1.26 31.76
N THR A 267 -10.09 0.85 32.50
CA THR A 267 -9.09 1.75 33.07
C THR A 267 -8.41 2.61 32.00
N SER A 268 -8.16 2.06 30.82
CA SER A 268 -7.58 2.80 29.71
C SER A 268 -8.50 3.93 29.21
N VAL A 269 -9.80 3.66 29.10
CA VAL A 269 -10.80 4.68 28.73
C VAL A 269 -10.94 5.71 29.84
N LEU A 270 -10.97 5.30 31.10
CA LEU A 270 -11.05 6.21 32.26
C LEU A 270 -9.82 7.12 32.34
N ARG A 271 -8.62 6.57 32.14
CA ARG A 271 -7.38 7.37 32.14
C ARG A 271 -7.39 8.39 31.01
N TRP A 272 -7.80 7.97 29.79
CA TRP A 272 -7.99 8.91 28.70
C TRP A 272 -8.95 10.04 29.08
N TRP A 273 -10.11 9.70 29.68
CA TRP A 273 -11.09 10.68 30.10
C TRP A 273 -10.48 11.69 31.08
N ASN A 274 -9.77 11.22 32.08
CA ASN A 274 -9.16 12.07 33.11
C ASN A 274 -7.98 12.91 32.58
N VAL A 275 -7.19 12.41 31.62
CA VAL A 275 -6.02 13.11 31.09
C VAL A 275 -6.39 14.12 30.01
N ALA A 276 -7.33 13.80 29.15
CA ALA A 276 -7.62 14.58 27.95
C ALA A 276 -9.12 14.78 27.67
N GLY A 277 -9.93 13.73 27.89
CA GLY A 277 -11.33 13.71 27.50
C GLY A 277 -12.16 14.78 28.21
N ARG A 278 -12.05 14.88 29.52
CA ARG A 278 -12.79 15.87 30.33
C ARG A 278 -12.53 17.32 29.91
N ASN A 279 -11.30 17.63 29.55
CA ASN A 279 -10.95 18.97 29.07
C ASN A 279 -11.42 19.23 27.63
N SER A 280 -11.41 18.20 26.80
CA SER A 280 -11.86 18.32 25.41
C SER A 280 -13.38 18.34 25.25
N PHE A 281 -14.10 17.73 26.20
CA PHE A 281 -15.55 17.57 26.17
C PHE A 281 -16.19 17.94 27.56
N PRO A 282 -16.05 19.18 28.00
CA PRO A 282 -16.44 19.56 29.38
C PRO A 282 -17.94 19.43 29.67
N ASN A 283 -18.78 19.44 28.64
CA ASN A 283 -20.24 19.36 28.76
C ASN A 283 -20.80 17.98 28.37
N ALA A 284 -19.93 16.99 28.04
CA ALA A 284 -20.39 15.68 27.64
C ALA A 284 -21.12 14.96 28.80
N LYS A 285 -22.31 14.46 28.48
CA LYS A 285 -23.10 13.60 29.37
C LYS A 285 -23.12 12.15 28.91
N ARG A 286 -22.60 11.88 27.74
CA ARG A 286 -22.57 10.58 27.14
C ARG A 286 -21.34 10.40 26.24
N ILE A 287 -20.96 9.17 25.99
CA ILE A 287 -19.83 8.77 25.15
C ILE A 287 -20.24 7.62 24.23
N TYR A 288 -19.79 7.66 23.01
CA TYR A 288 -19.93 6.58 22.07
C TYR A 288 -18.60 5.89 21.83
N ILE A 289 -18.58 4.58 22.06
CA ILE A 289 -17.41 3.71 21.95
C ILE A 289 -17.61 2.74 20.78
N THR A 290 -16.68 2.68 19.86
CA THR A 290 -16.61 1.67 18.81
C THR A 290 -15.42 0.76 19.03
N CYS A 291 -15.60 -0.56 18.96
CA CYS A 291 -14.55 -1.55 19.19
C CYS A 291 -14.81 -2.86 18.42
N ASP A 292 -13.83 -3.73 18.39
CA ASP A 292 -13.99 -5.06 17.82
C ASP A 292 -14.81 -5.97 18.75
N GLY A 293 -15.44 -7.00 18.16
CA GLY A 293 -16.30 -7.93 18.90
C GLY A 293 -15.56 -9.01 19.69
N GLY A 294 -14.22 -9.00 19.70
CA GLY A 294 -13.36 -10.00 20.34
C GLY A 294 -12.48 -9.43 21.44
N GLY A 295 -11.71 -10.31 22.08
CA GLY A 295 -10.75 -9.90 23.11
C GLY A 295 -11.39 -9.36 24.41
N SER A 296 -10.69 -8.44 25.08
CA SER A 296 -11.10 -7.81 26.32
C SER A 296 -12.40 -6.99 26.21
N ASN A 297 -12.70 -6.49 25.00
CA ASN A 297 -13.85 -5.63 24.69
C ASN A 297 -15.04 -6.40 24.12
N GLY A 298 -15.03 -7.74 24.16
CA GLY A 298 -16.03 -8.57 23.49
C GLY A 298 -17.45 -8.35 24.00
N SER A 299 -18.44 -8.27 23.10
CA SER A 299 -19.87 -8.07 23.44
C SER A 299 -20.46 -9.15 24.36
N ARG A 300 -19.87 -10.36 24.34
CA ARG A 300 -20.27 -11.48 25.19
C ARG A 300 -19.53 -11.51 26.53
N CYS A 301 -18.53 -10.66 26.73
CA CYS A 301 -17.73 -10.62 27.95
C CYS A 301 -18.52 -9.94 29.07
N ARG A 302 -18.94 -10.71 30.08
CA ARG A 302 -19.66 -10.16 31.27
C ARG A 302 -18.81 -9.14 32.00
N LEU A 303 -17.50 -9.44 32.16
CA LEU A 303 -16.58 -8.53 32.84
C LEU A 303 -16.49 -7.18 32.11
N TRP A 304 -16.55 -7.16 30.78
CA TRP A 304 -16.57 -5.92 29.99
C TRP A 304 -17.81 -5.09 30.31
N LYS A 305 -19.00 -5.71 30.31
CA LYS A 305 -20.25 -5.01 30.66
C LYS A 305 -20.22 -4.47 32.08
N TRP A 306 -19.71 -5.26 33.01
CA TRP A 306 -19.55 -4.84 34.41
C TRP A 306 -18.56 -3.66 34.55
N SER A 307 -17.44 -3.71 33.85
CA SER A 307 -16.44 -2.64 33.82
C SER A 307 -17.00 -1.35 33.18
N LEU A 308 -17.82 -1.46 32.14
CA LEU A 308 -18.51 -0.32 31.52
C LEU A 308 -19.49 0.35 32.52
N GLN A 309 -20.22 -0.43 33.33
CA GLN A 309 -21.09 0.13 34.39
C GLN A 309 -20.26 0.88 35.42
N LYS A 310 -19.12 0.34 35.83
CA LYS A 310 -18.18 1.01 36.71
C LYS A 310 -17.72 2.35 36.16
N LEU A 311 -17.30 2.34 34.87
CA LEU A 311 -16.90 3.55 34.14
C LEU A 311 -18.03 4.58 34.09
N ALA A 312 -19.26 4.16 33.81
CA ALA A 312 -20.44 5.03 33.78
C ALA A 312 -20.70 5.67 35.15
N ASN A 313 -20.62 4.88 36.22
CA ASN A 313 -20.79 5.37 37.59
C ASN A 313 -19.71 6.38 37.99
N GLU A 314 -18.45 6.13 37.59
CA GLU A 314 -17.31 6.99 37.95
C GLU A 314 -17.30 8.30 37.18
N THR A 315 -17.69 8.26 35.92
CA THR A 315 -17.70 9.43 35.02
C THR A 315 -19.00 10.20 35.05
N GLY A 316 -20.09 9.60 35.51
CA GLY A 316 -21.45 10.14 35.43
C GLY A 316 -22.01 10.20 34.01
N MET A 317 -21.44 9.49 33.08
CA MET A 317 -21.84 9.50 31.67
C MET A 317 -22.65 8.27 31.27
N GLU A 318 -23.57 8.46 30.36
CA GLU A 318 -24.18 7.38 29.58
C GLU A 318 -23.16 6.83 28.56
N ILE A 319 -22.97 5.52 28.55
CA ILE A 319 -21.99 4.87 27.68
C ILE A 319 -22.70 4.02 26.66
N MET A 320 -22.56 4.37 25.39
CA MET A 320 -23.04 3.58 24.27
C MET A 320 -21.88 2.87 23.57
N VAL A 321 -22.00 1.55 23.40
CA VAL A 321 -20.94 0.74 22.76
C VAL A 321 -21.49 0.02 21.55
N SER A 322 -20.77 0.09 20.44
CA SER A 322 -21.05 -0.70 19.25
C SER A 322 -19.83 -1.52 18.86
N HIS A 323 -20.07 -2.77 18.52
CA HIS A 323 -19.05 -3.70 18.06
C HIS A 323 -19.10 -3.85 16.55
N PHE A 324 -17.92 -3.81 15.91
CA PHE A 324 -17.82 -4.12 14.49
C PHE A 324 -18.13 -5.61 14.22
N PRO A 325 -18.70 -5.94 13.05
CA PRO A 325 -18.90 -7.33 12.66
C PRO A 325 -17.59 -8.14 12.71
N PRO A 326 -17.63 -9.44 13.02
CA PRO A 326 -16.45 -10.29 13.03
C PRO A 326 -15.66 -10.23 11.70
N GLY A 327 -14.33 -10.26 11.78
CA GLY A 327 -13.45 -10.20 10.60
C GLY A 327 -13.38 -8.82 9.93
N THR A 328 -13.80 -7.76 10.59
CA THR A 328 -13.83 -6.40 10.04
C THR A 328 -12.97 -5.40 10.83
N SER A 329 -11.98 -5.87 11.57
CA SER A 329 -11.04 -5.02 12.35
C SER A 329 -10.40 -3.91 11.51
N LYS A 330 -10.20 -4.16 10.20
CA LYS A 330 -9.74 -3.13 9.25
C LYS A 330 -10.66 -1.89 9.18
N TRP A 331 -11.86 -1.92 9.71
CA TRP A 331 -12.78 -0.79 9.77
C TRP A 331 -12.75 -0.06 11.13
N ASN A 332 -12.12 -0.67 12.13
CA ASN A 332 -11.89 -0.04 13.42
C ASN A 332 -10.91 1.13 13.25
N LYS A 333 -11.36 2.37 13.57
CA LYS A 333 -10.59 3.59 13.26
C LYS A 333 -9.26 3.63 14.00
N VAL A 334 -9.17 3.09 15.21
CA VAL A 334 -7.92 3.05 15.99
C VAL A 334 -6.80 2.31 15.24
N GLU A 335 -7.14 1.26 14.51
CA GLU A 335 -6.17 0.50 13.70
C GLU A 335 -5.55 1.35 12.58
N HIS A 336 -6.39 2.08 11.83
CA HIS A 336 -5.95 2.84 10.65
C HIS A 336 -5.49 4.26 10.95
N ARG A 337 -5.95 4.82 12.06
CA ARG A 337 -5.69 6.22 12.41
C ARG A 337 -4.64 6.36 13.51
N LEU A 338 -4.32 5.28 14.22
CA LEU A 338 -3.34 5.29 15.31
C LEU A 338 -2.29 4.18 15.15
N PHE A 339 -2.68 2.92 15.24
CA PHE A 339 -1.73 1.80 15.34
C PHE A 339 -0.84 1.62 14.12
N CYS A 340 -1.37 1.86 12.91
CA CYS A 340 -0.56 1.81 11.69
C CYS A 340 0.55 2.89 11.70
N TYR A 341 0.29 4.07 12.26
CA TYR A 341 1.28 5.15 12.34
C TYR A 341 2.29 4.91 13.47
N ILE A 342 1.86 4.38 14.61
CA ILE A 342 2.76 3.92 15.65
C ILE A 342 3.73 2.88 15.08
N SER A 343 3.21 1.87 14.36
CA SER A 343 4.04 0.83 13.75
C SER A 343 5.05 1.39 12.76
N ARG A 344 4.67 2.38 11.94
CA ARG A 344 5.59 3.08 11.01
C ARG A 344 6.64 3.91 11.74
N ASN A 345 6.28 4.54 12.86
CA ASN A 345 7.20 5.40 13.60
C ASN A 345 8.38 4.63 14.21
N TRP A 346 8.17 3.38 14.60
CA TRP A 346 9.23 2.53 15.16
C TRP A 346 9.77 1.46 14.19
N GLU A 347 9.43 1.51 12.89
CA GLU A 347 10.01 0.62 11.88
C GLU A 347 11.55 0.66 11.90
N GLY A 348 12.17 -0.52 11.94
CA GLY A 348 13.63 -0.67 11.94
C GLY A 348 14.32 -0.26 13.25
N LYS A 349 13.57 0.15 14.28
CA LYS A 349 14.11 0.59 15.56
C LYS A 349 13.76 -0.41 16.65
N PRO A 350 14.72 -0.90 17.46
CA PRO A 350 14.43 -1.79 18.56
C PRO A 350 13.67 -1.07 19.69
N LEU A 351 12.82 -1.78 20.39
CA LEU A 351 12.06 -1.30 21.55
C LEU A 351 12.84 -1.66 22.82
N ILE A 352 13.92 -0.95 23.08
CA ILE A 352 14.95 -1.33 24.07
C ILE A 352 14.46 -1.29 25.52
N ASP A 353 13.57 -0.37 25.84
CA ASP A 353 12.96 -0.17 27.16
C ASP A 353 11.58 0.48 27.04
N ILE A 354 10.86 0.59 28.15
CA ILE A 354 9.52 1.17 28.22
C ILE A 354 9.52 2.64 27.85
N ASP A 355 10.53 3.41 28.26
CA ASP A 355 10.63 4.83 27.99
C ASP A 355 10.79 5.10 26.51
N THR A 356 11.61 4.31 25.82
CA THR A 356 11.75 4.33 24.34
C THR A 356 10.41 4.06 23.65
N VAL A 357 9.61 3.10 24.14
CA VAL A 357 8.28 2.81 23.58
C VAL A 357 7.34 4.00 23.78
N VAL A 358 7.34 4.61 24.97
CA VAL A 358 6.54 5.81 25.29
C VAL A 358 6.92 6.97 24.35
N GLU A 359 8.20 7.19 24.13
CA GLU A 359 8.68 8.26 23.23
C GLU A 359 8.24 8.01 21.79
N TYR A 360 8.41 6.78 21.25
CA TYR A 360 7.97 6.46 19.89
C TYR A 360 6.45 6.59 19.72
N ILE A 361 5.66 6.17 20.71
CA ILE A 361 4.22 6.33 20.65
C ILE A 361 3.84 7.81 20.73
N SER A 362 4.39 8.55 21.68
CA SER A 362 4.05 9.96 21.91
C SER A 362 4.50 10.89 20.78
N SER A 363 5.60 10.55 20.08
CA SER A 363 6.10 11.30 18.92
C SER A 363 5.37 10.94 17.62
N THR A 364 4.43 9.98 17.65
CA THR A 364 3.68 9.60 16.45
C THR A 364 2.77 10.74 15.99
N THR A 365 2.94 11.14 14.74
CA THR A 365 2.13 12.18 14.10
C THR A 365 1.80 11.81 12.66
N THR A 366 0.93 12.59 12.01
CA THR A 366 0.54 12.44 10.61
C THR A 366 0.43 13.79 9.93
N GLU A 367 0.39 13.81 8.61
CA GLU A 367 0.13 15.04 7.83
C GLU A 367 -1.22 15.70 8.22
N THR A 368 -2.17 14.90 8.68
CA THR A 368 -3.49 15.37 9.16
C THR A 368 -3.47 15.85 10.62
N GLY A 369 -2.31 15.92 11.26
CA GLY A 369 -2.13 16.49 12.59
C GLY A 369 -2.53 15.60 13.76
N LEU A 370 -2.37 14.26 13.64
CA LEU A 370 -2.54 13.34 14.77
C LEU A 370 -1.65 13.75 15.95
N LYS A 371 -2.24 13.84 17.15
CA LYS A 371 -1.53 14.05 18.42
C LYS A 371 -1.78 12.87 19.32
N VAL A 372 -0.72 12.30 19.88
CA VAL A 372 -0.77 11.11 20.72
C VAL A 372 -0.20 11.41 22.11
N ILE A 373 -0.93 11.04 23.14
CA ILE A 373 -0.44 11.02 24.53
C ILE A 373 -0.26 9.55 24.92
N CYS A 374 0.92 9.18 25.38
CA CYS A 374 1.20 7.84 25.91
C CYS A 374 1.54 7.90 27.40
N LYS A 375 0.96 7.01 28.18
CA LYS A 375 1.22 6.88 29.62
C LYS A 375 1.38 5.41 30.00
N VAL A 376 2.39 5.10 30.79
CA VAL A 376 2.60 3.76 31.34
C VAL A 376 1.53 3.43 32.37
N ASP A 377 1.10 2.18 32.35
CA ASP A 377 0.18 1.59 33.33
C ASP A 377 0.83 0.35 33.93
N ASP A 378 1.24 0.45 35.18
CA ASP A 378 1.85 -0.61 35.98
C ASP A 378 0.82 -1.33 36.88
N GLY A 379 -0.47 -1.01 36.72
CA GLY A 379 -1.59 -1.66 37.39
C GLY A 379 -1.62 -3.16 37.13
N LYS A 380 -2.23 -3.89 38.09
CA LYS A 380 -2.39 -5.34 38.00
C LYS A 380 -3.80 -5.71 37.59
N TYR A 381 -3.89 -6.48 36.53
CA TYR A 381 -5.16 -6.86 35.90
C TYR A 381 -5.29 -8.38 35.82
N PRO A 382 -5.62 -9.05 36.91
CA PRO A 382 -5.65 -10.51 36.99
C PRO A 382 -6.66 -11.10 35.99
N THR A 383 -6.24 -12.17 35.35
CA THR A 383 -7.10 -12.93 34.42
C THR A 383 -8.03 -13.87 35.17
N GLY A 384 -9.12 -14.31 34.50
CA GLY A 384 -10.02 -15.33 35.02
C GLY A 384 -11.11 -14.83 35.99
N LYS A 385 -11.24 -13.51 36.16
CA LYS A 385 -12.35 -12.93 36.95
C LYS A 385 -13.70 -13.24 36.31
N LYS A 386 -14.61 -13.82 37.06
CA LYS A 386 -15.96 -14.18 36.63
C LYS A 386 -16.97 -13.24 37.30
N ILE A 387 -17.96 -12.82 36.54
CA ILE A 387 -19.10 -12.02 37.01
C ILE A 387 -20.29 -12.94 37.13
N THR A 388 -20.89 -12.96 38.32
CA THR A 388 -22.06 -13.81 38.65
C THR A 388 -23.34 -13.28 38.00
N ASP A 389 -24.40 -14.07 38.04
CA ASP A 389 -25.71 -13.65 37.52
C ASP A 389 -26.30 -12.52 38.38
N GLU A 390 -26.07 -12.57 39.71
CA GLU A 390 -26.48 -11.54 40.65
C GLU A 390 -25.78 -10.20 40.36
N GLU A 391 -24.45 -10.21 40.11
CA GLU A 391 -23.73 -9.01 39.74
C GLU A 391 -24.20 -8.47 38.39
N MET A 392 -24.48 -9.35 37.42
CA MET A 392 -25.05 -8.93 36.14
C MET A 392 -26.43 -8.29 36.26
N ALA A 393 -27.27 -8.76 37.20
CA ALA A 393 -28.58 -8.20 37.44
C ALA A 393 -28.56 -6.76 38.03
N THR A 394 -27.42 -6.32 38.55
CA THR A 394 -27.25 -4.95 39.09
C THR A 394 -26.90 -3.91 38.01
N LEU A 395 -26.61 -4.36 36.77
CA LEU A 395 -26.22 -3.47 35.68
C LEU A 395 -27.43 -2.74 35.08
N ASN A 396 -27.25 -1.49 34.77
CA ASN A 396 -28.22 -0.66 34.08
C ASN A 396 -27.89 -0.69 32.57
N LEU A 397 -28.29 -1.80 31.90
CA LEU A 397 -28.00 -2.05 30.48
C LEU A 397 -29.15 -1.66 29.57
#